data_e1d9e6d0e13f60828a7e6d629d8ee6f3
#
_entry.id   e1d9e6d0e13f60828a7e6d629d8ee6f3
#
_cell.length_a   1.000
_cell.length_b   1.000
_cell.length_c   1.000
_cell.angle_alpha   90.00
_cell.angle_beta   90.00
_cell.angle_gamma   90.00
#
_symmetry.space_group_name_H-M   'P 1'
#
loop_
_entity.id
_entity.type
_entity.pdbx_description
1 polymer ?
#
loop_
_entity_poly.entity_id
_entity_poly.type
_entity_poly.pdbx_seq_one_letter_code
_entity_poly.pdbx_strand_id
1 'polypeptide(L)'
;IYALTNLALCLTILDEHSKADEAYQFLLEELRRCEESGTQDRLSLLNDRVVILTNLAILLLEEDRPVDAEAALGEALSILEEIPGDDIVRGRVILRLAVALTDQERLAEAEPLCREALDVFEQGDDCGIDLGKCLMNLGIIEMERGRLPESISSFNRSLAVLGSLEGSGWDQVLASINLGNTQRKYGRFADAEQSYRRALDMCDRIEGMRLDRVHAGQNLALVLMDQGKWEESEKLYAKALDEYAALGACAVDRARTTMNLAMTLFHQDRLEEAESRCRQALELLDESEGSRSLAGIVWLNLANTLREQHRLADAENGYRRALREFDSGEGGVDNHALTVLNLAVTVADQNRYSDAFRLFAEARRRFKSLGLRFEMGIVDREEAETRLRLAREADDPDERSRLLNRALTLAIGAAMDVDHRRFQFPDEGSRITWIDRVARPSMDFALLIAAEANDGALISKLIATWRTAGIVSVPQEDADEGGTGGIVRRTPLRARSLAPSEEGIPSFFVETPPSLPPESLDAGGLLTEKSTAWVRRSTGPRLVLPFDGRIALSAFPEVPAKSENPQAPSSRYR
;
A
#
# COMPACT_ATOMS: atom_id res chain seq x y z
N ILE A 1 42.32 17.84 7.81
CA ILE A 1 41.18 16.93 7.99
C ILE A 1 39.87 17.69 7.82
N TYR A 2 39.51 18.66 8.67
CA TYR A 2 38.24 19.40 8.68
C TYR A 2 37.80 19.96 7.30
N ALA A 3 38.70 20.62 6.58
CA ALA A 3 38.41 21.18 5.25
C ALA A 3 38.11 20.10 4.20
N LEU A 4 38.81 18.97 4.25
CA LEU A 4 38.58 17.84 3.35
C LEU A 4 37.30 17.10 3.70
N THR A 5 36.95 16.97 5.00
CA THR A 5 35.68 16.38 5.45
C THR A 5 34.51 17.21 4.94
N ASN A 6 34.59 18.54 5.03
CA ASN A 6 33.57 19.42 4.47
C ASN A 6 33.50 19.35 2.94
N LEU A 7 34.65 19.20 2.26
CA LEU A 7 34.66 19.01 0.82
C LEU A 7 33.99 17.69 0.42
N ALA A 8 34.31 16.59 1.12
CA ALA A 8 33.69 15.29 0.87
C ALA A 8 32.16 15.36 1.10
N LEU A 9 31.71 16.03 2.16
CA LEU A 9 30.28 16.25 2.41
C LEU A 9 29.63 17.09 1.31
N CYS A 10 30.31 18.15 0.83
CA CYS A 10 29.82 18.93 -0.31
C CYS A 10 29.72 18.09 -1.59
N LEU A 11 30.68 17.21 -1.84
CA LEU A 11 30.64 16.28 -2.98
C LEU A 11 29.48 15.30 -2.88
N THR A 12 29.19 14.78 -1.68
CA THR A 12 28.01 13.96 -1.40
C THR A 12 26.72 14.72 -1.75
N ILE A 13 26.57 15.95 -1.27
CA ILE A 13 25.39 16.81 -1.53
C ILE A 13 25.24 17.16 -3.03
N LEU A 14 26.34 17.20 -3.78
CA LEU A 14 26.37 17.48 -5.22
C LEU A 14 26.22 16.23 -6.10
N ASP A 15 25.90 15.07 -5.53
CA ASP A 15 25.78 13.77 -6.21
C ASP A 15 27.09 13.31 -6.90
N GLU A 16 28.23 13.87 -6.50
CA GLU A 16 29.56 13.44 -6.99
C GLU A 16 30.10 12.27 -6.15
N HIS A 17 29.30 11.20 -6.03
CA HIS A 17 29.50 10.09 -5.09
C HIS A 17 30.86 9.43 -5.17
N SER A 18 31.37 9.14 -6.39
CA SER A 18 32.69 8.52 -6.57
C SER A 18 33.83 9.37 -5.99
N LYS A 19 33.75 10.70 -6.16
CA LYS A 19 34.77 11.61 -5.61
C LYS A 19 34.62 11.78 -4.11
N ALA A 20 33.38 11.71 -3.60
CA ALA A 20 33.09 11.75 -2.18
C ALA A 20 33.66 10.51 -1.49
N ASP A 21 33.45 9.30 -2.04
CA ASP A 21 33.97 8.05 -1.49
C ASP A 21 35.51 8.07 -1.49
N GLU A 22 36.17 8.44 -2.61
CA GLU A 22 37.62 8.59 -2.65
C GLU A 22 38.15 9.56 -1.58
N ALA A 23 37.42 10.66 -1.32
CA ALA A 23 37.82 11.65 -0.32
C ALA A 23 37.65 11.09 1.11
N TYR A 24 36.57 10.36 1.40
CA TYR A 24 36.39 9.72 2.71
C TYR A 24 37.40 8.61 2.97
N GLN A 25 37.71 7.77 1.97
CA GLN A 25 38.75 6.73 2.08
C GLN A 25 40.11 7.34 2.34
N PHE A 26 40.45 8.40 1.61
CA PHE A 26 41.72 9.13 1.81
C PHE A 26 41.77 9.71 3.25
N LEU A 27 40.69 10.29 3.76
CA LEU A 27 40.63 10.86 5.09
C LEU A 27 40.84 9.80 6.18
N LEU A 28 40.21 8.64 6.04
CA LEU A 28 40.35 7.53 6.98
C LEU A 28 41.80 7.00 7.01
N GLU A 29 42.46 6.91 5.86
CA GLU A 29 43.85 6.48 5.76
C GLU A 29 44.81 7.52 6.36
N GLU A 30 44.54 8.82 6.18
CA GLU A 30 45.37 9.88 6.79
C GLU A 30 45.19 9.92 8.32
N LEU A 31 43.96 9.69 8.84
CA LEU A 31 43.74 9.56 10.27
C LEU A 31 44.54 8.40 10.84
N ARG A 32 44.54 7.24 10.20
CA ARG A 32 45.32 6.07 10.61
C ARG A 32 46.83 6.40 10.68
N ARG A 33 47.36 7.11 9.68
CA ARG A 33 48.77 7.54 9.68
C ARG A 33 49.07 8.53 10.83
N CYS A 34 48.13 9.44 11.12
CA CYS A 34 48.27 10.36 12.24
C CYS A 34 48.29 9.62 13.59
N GLU A 35 47.44 8.61 13.77
CA GLU A 35 47.43 7.75 14.95
C GLU A 35 48.77 7.01 15.12
N GLU A 36 49.27 6.40 14.05
CA GLU A 36 50.57 5.69 14.06
C GLU A 36 51.75 6.60 14.36
N SER A 37 51.72 7.86 13.93
CA SER A 37 52.79 8.83 14.13
C SER A 37 52.82 9.44 15.54
N GLY A 38 51.68 9.36 16.26
CA GLY A 38 51.54 9.94 17.59
C GLY A 38 51.68 11.47 17.65
N THR A 39 51.46 12.16 16.53
CA THR A 39 51.70 13.62 16.41
C THR A 39 50.51 14.47 16.82
N GLN A 40 49.34 13.89 16.98
CA GLN A 40 48.10 14.57 17.37
C GLN A 40 47.46 13.96 18.62
N ASP A 41 46.60 14.72 19.26
CA ASP A 41 45.83 14.24 20.40
C ASP A 41 44.88 13.11 19.95
N ARG A 42 45.00 11.93 20.61
CA ARG A 42 44.23 10.73 20.30
C ARG A 42 42.71 11.01 20.35
N LEU A 43 42.27 11.79 21.32
CA LEU A 43 40.84 12.09 21.48
C LEU A 43 40.31 12.88 20.30
N SER A 44 41.07 13.87 19.82
CA SER A 44 40.72 14.65 18.62
C SER A 44 40.64 13.77 17.37
N LEU A 45 41.61 12.86 17.17
CA LEU A 45 41.61 11.95 16.03
C LEU A 45 40.42 10.97 16.04
N LEU A 46 40.05 10.46 17.22
CA LEU A 46 38.91 9.56 17.38
C LEU A 46 37.57 10.31 17.10
N ASN A 47 37.43 11.54 17.56
CA ASN A 47 36.26 12.38 17.22
C ASN A 47 36.18 12.65 15.72
N ASP A 48 37.28 13.03 15.07
CA ASP A 48 37.31 13.24 13.60
C ASP A 48 36.91 11.97 12.87
N ARG A 49 37.37 10.79 13.34
CA ARG A 49 37.04 9.49 12.74
C ARG A 49 35.54 9.18 12.86
N VAL A 50 34.92 9.44 14.00
CA VAL A 50 33.46 9.29 14.17
C VAL A 50 32.71 10.16 13.16
N VAL A 51 33.10 11.42 13.00
CA VAL A 51 32.47 12.34 12.04
C VAL A 51 32.60 11.84 10.61
N ILE A 52 33.79 11.39 10.21
CA ILE A 52 34.07 10.90 8.86
C ILE A 52 33.28 9.61 8.58
N LEU A 53 33.29 8.63 9.51
CA LEU A 53 32.53 7.39 9.37
C LEU A 53 31.02 7.65 9.30
N THR A 54 30.52 8.60 10.08
CA THR A 54 29.11 8.98 10.07
C THR A 54 28.70 9.63 8.74
N ASN A 55 29.56 10.48 8.15
CA ASN A 55 29.31 11.09 6.87
C ASN A 55 29.47 10.09 5.71
N LEU A 56 30.45 9.19 5.79
CA LEU A 56 30.59 8.09 4.83
C LEU A 56 29.34 7.19 4.85
N ALA A 57 28.78 6.91 6.02
CA ALA A 57 27.55 6.13 6.11
C ALA A 57 26.36 6.83 5.42
N ILE A 58 26.28 8.16 5.44
CA ILE A 58 25.27 8.89 4.65
C ILE A 58 25.46 8.65 3.16
N LEU A 59 26.68 8.81 2.66
CA LEU A 59 27.00 8.54 1.26
C LEU A 59 26.63 7.11 0.86
N LEU A 60 27.02 6.13 1.69
CA LEU A 60 26.75 4.72 1.44
C LEU A 60 25.24 4.40 1.41
N LEU A 61 24.44 5.06 2.25
CA LEU A 61 22.96 4.97 2.20
C LEU A 61 22.41 5.61 0.92
N GLU A 62 22.97 6.72 0.45
CA GLU A 62 22.59 7.35 -0.81
C GLU A 62 22.97 6.47 -2.03
N GLU A 63 24.04 5.68 -1.93
CA GLU A 63 24.47 4.71 -2.95
C GLU A 63 23.78 3.35 -2.91
N ASP A 64 22.78 3.14 -2.04
CA ASP A 64 22.13 1.84 -1.84
C ASP A 64 23.04 0.74 -1.28
N ARG A 65 23.92 1.11 -0.39
CA ARG A 65 24.88 0.22 0.29
C ARG A 65 24.64 0.20 1.81
N PRO A 66 23.45 -0.21 2.29
CA PRO A 66 23.11 -0.12 3.71
C PRO A 66 23.95 -1.06 4.59
N VAL A 67 24.46 -2.16 4.05
CA VAL A 67 25.35 -3.09 4.78
C VAL A 67 26.70 -2.44 5.07
N ASP A 68 27.27 -1.72 4.09
CA ASP A 68 28.54 -1.00 4.28
C ASP A 68 28.35 0.18 5.24
N ALA A 69 27.18 0.86 5.16
CA ALA A 69 26.82 1.91 6.12
C ALA A 69 26.68 1.38 7.55
N GLU A 70 26.06 0.21 7.74
CA GLU A 70 25.99 -0.47 9.04
C GLU A 70 27.39 -0.74 9.61
N ALA A 71 28.32 -1.22 8.79
CA ALA A 71 29.70 -1.49 9.22
C ALA A 71 30.41 -0.20 9.67
N ALA A 72 30.30 0.89 8.89
CA ALA A 72 30.90 2.17 9.23
C ALA A 72 30.31 2.77 10.52
N LEU A 73 28.98 2.67 10.70
CA LEU A 73 28.31 3.17 11.90
C LEU A 73 28.61 2.30 13.14
N GLY A 74 28.77 0.99 12.97
CA GLY A 74 29.19 0.07 14.03
C GLY A 74 30.60 0.42 14.52
N GLU A 75 31.54 0.75 13.62
CA GLU A 75 32.86 1.25 13.99
C GLU A 75 32.78 2.59 14.72
N ALA A 76 31.97 3.53 14.23
CA ALA A 76 31.76 4.81 14.91
C ALA A 76 31.21 4.65 16.34
N LEU A 77 30.27 3.74 16.55
CA LEU A 77 29.73 3.44 17.89
C LEU A 77 30.80 2.84 18.81
N SER A 78 31.61 1.92 18.30
CA SER A 78 32.68 1.31 19.11
C SER A 78 33.72 2.36 19.55
N ILE A 79 34.02 3.34 18.71
CA ILE A 79 34.88 4.47 19.08
C ILE A 79 34.23 5.34 20.14
N LEU A 80 32.92 5.61 20.04
CA LEU A 80 32.18 6.40 21.02
C LEU A 80 32.07 5.72 22.40
N GLU A 81 32.27 4.41 22.49
CA GLU A 81 32.41 3.71 23.78
C GLU A 81 33.75 3.99 24.49
N GLU A 82 34.79 4.32 23.71
CA GLU A 82 36.13 4.65 24.25
C GLU A 82 36.27 6.11 24.68
N ILE A 83 35.41 6.99 24.14
CA ILE A 83 35.52 8.44 24.37
C ILE A 83 34.48 8.87 25.40
N PRO A 84 34.83 9.71 26.43
CA PRO A 84 33.84 10.32 27.32
C PRO A 84 32.92 11.20 26.43
N GLY A 85 31.65 10.75 26.30
CA GLY A 85 30.89 11.09 25.16
C GLY A 85 29.93 12.26 25.27
N ASP A 86 29.59 12.78 24.12
CA ASP A 86 28.41 13.57 23.85
C ASP A 86 27.27 12.57 23.49
N ASP A 87 26.33 12.37 24.41
CA ASP A 87 25.19 11.46 24.23
C ASP A 87 24.41 11.80 22.97
N ILE A 88 24.35 13.08 22.56
CA ILE A 88 23.67 13.55 21.35
C ILE A 88 24.36 13.00 20.09
N VAL A 89 25.70 13.06 20.03
CA VAL A 89 26.47 12.50 18.90
C VAL A 89 26.22 10.99 18.82
N ARG A 90 26.24 10.29 19.95
CA ARG A 90 25.91 8.87 20.01
C ARG A 90 24.48 8.62 19.51
N GLY A 91 23.51 9.38 19.96
CA GLY A 91 22.11 9.29 19.50
C GLY A 91 21.96 9.46 17.98
N ARG A 92 22.71 10.41 17.37
CA ARG A 92 22.73 10.61 15.92
C ARG A 92 23.29 9.40 15.16
N VAL A 93 24.37 8.78 15.67
CA VAL A 93 24.97 7.58 15.05
C VAL A 93 24.00 6.40 15.18
N ILE A 94 23.39 6.19 16.35
CA ILE A 94 22.38 5.16 16.57
C ILE A 94 21.17 5.34 15.65
N LEU A 95 20.68 6.57 15.49
CA LEU A 95 19.56 6.86 14.57
C LEU A 95 19.91 6.49 13.12
N ARG A 96 21.13 6.81 12.66
CA ARG A 96 21.58 6.44 11.30
C ARG A 96 21.73 4.93 11.15
N LEU A 97 22.19 4.22 12.20
CA LEU A 97 22.24 2.77 12.20
C LEU A 97 20.84 2.16 12.11
N ALA A 98 19.86 2.74 12.83
CA ALA A 98 18.47 2.33 12.68
C ALA A 98 17.94 2.53 11.26
N VAL A 99 18.32 3.63 10.57
CA VAL A 99 17.98 3.84 9.16
C VAL A 99 18.63 2.78 8.27
N ALA A 100 19.92 2.50 8.45
CA ALA A 100 20.62 1.47 7.66
C ALA A 100 20.00 0.07 7.82
N LEU A 101 19.54 -0.27 9.03
CA LEU A 101 18.83 -1.52 9.29
C LEU A 101 17.42 -1.53 8.72
N THR A 102 16.75 -0.38 8.69
CA THR A 102 15.42 -0.23 8.05
C THR A 102 15.53 -0.47 6.56
N ASP A 103 16.60 0.05 5.92
CA ASP A 103 16.88 -0.16 4.50
C ASP A 103 17.21 -1.61 4.15
N GLN A 104 17.68 -2.38 5.13
CA GLN A 104 17.88 -3.83 5.04
C GLN A 104 16.63 -4.65 5.41
N GLU A 105 15.46 -4.01 5.64
CA GLU A 105 14.23 -4.65 6.12
C GLU A 105 14.36 -5.32 7.50
N ARG A 106 15.44 -5.05 8.26
CA ARG A 106 15.70 -5.57 9.60
C ARG A 106 14.99 -4.73 10.67
N LEU A 107 13.68 -4.55 10.51
CA LEU A 107 12.84 -3.66 11.31
C LEU A 107 12.81 -4.03 12.81
N ALA A 108 12.98 -5.31 13.14
CA ALA A 108 13.01 -5.77 14.55
C ALA A 108 14.26 -5.29 15.30
N GLU A 109 15.36 -5.06 14.60
CA GLU A 109 16.62 -4.55 15.14
C GLU A 109 16.66 -3.01 15.07
N ALA A 110 16.08 -2.41 14.03
CA ALA A 110 16.03 -0.96 13.85
C ALA A 110 15.19 -0.26 14.93
N GLU A 111 14.04 -0.83 15.31
CA GLU A 111 13.11 -0.18 16.24
C GLU A 111 13.71 0.11 17.63
N PRO A 112 14.33 -0.85 18.34
CA PRO A 112 14.92 -0.58 19.64
C PRO A 112 16.01 0.50 19.57
N LEU A 113 16.82 0.53 18.51
CA LEU A 113 17.83 1.57 18.31
C LEU A 113 17.19 2.94 18.09
N CYS A 114 16.14 3.01 17.27
CA CYS A 114 15.43 4.26 17.08
C CYS A 114 14.80 4.78 18.37
N ARG A 115 14.32 3.89 19.27
CA ARG A 115 13.80 4.26 20.58
C ARG A 115 14.93 4.70 21.53
N GLU A 116 16.09 4.05 21.50
CA GLU A 116 17.27 4.50 22.26
C GLU A 116 17.70 5.91 21.86
N ALA A 117 17.77 6.19 20.55
CA ALA A 117 18.05 7.54 20.05
C ALA A 117 16.97 8.55 20.46
N LEU A 118 15.70 8.14 20.46
CA LEU A 118 14.58 8.98 20.89
C LEU A 118 14.72 9.40 22.34
N ASP A 119 15.03 8.46 23.25
CA ASP A 119 15.23 8.73 24.68
C ASP A 119 16.37 9.73 24.91
N VAL A 120 17.45 9.65 24.10
CA VAL A 120 18.56 10.61 24.14
C VAL A 120 18.10 12.01 23.72
N PHE A 121 17.38 12.12 22.61
CA PHE A 121 16.95 13.42 22.10
C PHE A 121 15.82 14.06 22.92
N GLU A 122 14.99 13.26 23.62
CA GLU A 122 13.98 13.79 24.54
C GLU A 122 14.61 14.40 25.81
N GLN A 123 15.80 13.96 26.19
CA GLN A 123 16.51 14.45 27.37
C GLN A 123 17.53 15.55 27.04
N GLY A 124 17.91 15.70 25.77
CA GLY A 124 18.92 16.63 25.32
C GLY A 124 18.37 18.04 25.10
N ASP A 125 19.15 19.06 25.45
CA ASP A 125 18.83 20.46 25.09
C ASP A 125 19.16 20.71 23.61
N ASP A 126 18.39 21.57 22.93
CA ASP A 126 18.56 21.99 21.53
C ASP A 126 18.55 20.86 20.48
N CYS A 127 17.96 19.71 20.77
CA CYS A 127 17.87 18.54 19.89
C CYS A 127 16.59 18.48 19.06
N GLY A 128 15.83 19.54 18.95
CA GLY A 128 14.48 19.54 18.34
C GLY A 128 14.44 18.98 16.92
N ILE A 129 15.43 19.29 16.07
CA ILE A 129 15.50 18.74 14.70
C ILE A 129 15.80 17.23 14.72
N ASP A 130 16.77 16.80 15.54
CA ASP A 130 17.11 15.39 15.69
C ASP A 130 15.94 14.57 16.27
N LEU A 131 15.24 15.15 17.26
CA LEU A 131 14.02 14.58 17.84
C LEU A 131 12.91 14.43 16.78
N GLY A 132 12.68 15.47 15.96
CA GLY A 132 11.71 15.43 14.89
C GLY A 132 12.02 14.36 13.85
N LYS A 133 13.29 14.24 13.44
CA LYS A 133 13.77 13.19 12.50
C LYS A 133 13.68 11.80 13.11
N CYS A 134 14.03 11.65 14.38
CA CYS A 134 13.93 10.38 15.09
C CYS A 134 12.48 9.88 15.15
N LEU A 135 11.54 10.77 15.50
CA LEU A 135 10.11 10.45 15.49
C LEU A 135 9.58 10.11 14.10
N MET A 136 10.10 10.77 13.05
CA MET A 136 9.75 10.45 11.67
C MET A 136 10.24 9.04 11.29
N ASN A 137 11.49 8.69 11.59
CA ASN A 137 12.04 7.35 11.32
C ASN A 137 11.33 6.27 12.14
N LEU A 138 10.98 6.54 13.39
CA LEU A 138 10.15 5.62 14.18
C LEU A 138 8.78 5.40 13.52
N GLY A 139 8.16 6.48 13.03
CA GLY A 139 6.90 6.41 12.28
C GLY A 139 7.01 5.53 11.01
N ILE A 140 8.13 5.61 10.28
CA ILE A 140 8.39 4.75 9.11
C ILE A 140 8.51 3.29 9.54
N ILE A 141 9.31 2.98 10.56
CA ILE A 141 9.47 1.62 11.08
C ILE A 141 8.12 1.04 11.54
N GLU A 142 7.32 1.83 12.25
CA GLU A 142 5.98 1.43 12.70
C GLU A 142 5.03 1.18 11.54
N MET A 143 5.08 1.99 10.49
CA MET A 143 4.30 1.83 9.25
C MET A 143 4.66 0.52 8.53
N GLU A 144 5.96 0.23 8.37
CA GLU A 144 6.44 -1.00 7.72
C GLU A 144 6.08 -2.25 8.54
N ARG A 145 6.03 -2.15 9.87
CA ARG A 145 5.56 -3.22 10.75
C ARG A 145 4.04 -3.33 10.83
N GLY A 146 3.29 -2.54 10.06
CA GLY A 146 1.82 -2.54 10.03
C GLY A 146 1.15 -1.91 11.27
N ARG A 147 1.91 -1.25 12.16
CA ARG A 147 1.38 -0.53 13.33
C ARG A 147 0.98 0.89 12.94
N LEU A 148 -0.05 0.99 12.10
CA LEU A 148 -0.46 2.25 11.47
C LEU A 148 -0.94 3.33 12.46
N PRO A 149 -1.70 3.02 13.53
CA PRO A 149 -2.07 4.03 14.53
C PRO A 149 -0.88 4.65 15.25
N GLU A 150 0.11 3.83 15.64
CA GLU A 150 1.34 4.26 16.30
C GLU A 150 2.16 5.14 15.35
N SER A 151 2.32 4.72 14.11
CA SER A 151 2.99 5.48 13.05
C SER A 151 2.37 6.87 12.85
N ILE A 152 1.02 6.95 12.77
CA ILE A 152 0.32 8.24 12.69
C ILE A 152 0.63 9.11 13.91
N SER A 153 0.70 8.54 15.11
CA SER A 153 1.07 9.27 16.33
C SER A 153 2.49 9.80 16.25
N SER A 154 3.45 8.97 15.83
CA SER A 154 4.87 9.33 15.69
C SER A 154 5.07 10.46 14.68
N PHE A 155 4.43 10.42 13.51
CA PHE A 155 4.50 11.50 12.53
C PHE A 155 3.83 12.80 13.02
N ASN A 156 2.71 12.72 13.73
CA ASN A 156 2.08 13.91 14.30
C ASN A 156 2.96 14.55 15.38
N ARG A 157 3.64 13.76 16.22
CA ARG A 157 4.62 14.27 17.19
C ARG A 157 5.81 14.90 16.48
N SER A 158 6.34 14.27 15.43
CA SER A 158 7.40 14.84 14.59
C SER A 158 7.00 16.21 14.05
N LEU A 159 5.81 16.33 13.45
CA LEU A 159 5.30 17.58 12.90
C LEU A 159 5.07 18.65 13.98
N ALA A 160 4.67 18.26 15.18
CA ALA A 160 4.50 19.19 16.30
C ALA A 160 5.85 19.77 16.75
N VAL A 161 6.89 18.94 16.84
CA VAL A 161 8.25 19.37 17.19
C VAL A 161 8.84 20.24 16.09
N LEU A 162 8.86 19.75 14.85
CA LEU A 162 9.44 20.46 13.71
C LEU A 162 8.72 21.78 13.39
N GLY A 163 7.40 21.84 13.62
CA GLY A 163 6.60 23.03 13.31
C GLY A 163 6.95 24.28 14.12
N SER A 164 7.67 24.12 15.23
CA SER A 164 8.17 25.21 16.07
C SER A 164 9.59 25.67 15.73
N LEU A 165 10.27 24.99 14.78
CA LEU A 165 11.71 25.18 14.53
C LEU A 165 11.95 25.85 13.17
N GLU A 166 12.77 26.89 13.16
CA GLU A 166 13.24 27.50 11.92
C GLU A 166 14.15 26.52 11.15
N GLY A 167 14.07 26.55 9.82
CA GLY A 167 14.88 25.71 8.95
C GLY A 167 14.41 24.26 8.79
N SER A 168 13.38 23.83 9.53
CA SER A 168 12.85 22.46 9.48
C SER A 168 11.82 22.21 8.35
N GLY A 169 11.62 23.17 7.46
CA GLY A 169 10.55 23.12 6.46
C GLY A 169 10.59 21.87 5.57
N TRP A 170 11.79 21.44 5.19
CA TRP A 170 11.96 20.23 4.39
C TRP A 170 11.55 18.95 5.17
N ASP A 171 12.00 18.83 6.42
CA ASP A 171 11.64 17.71 7.28
C ASP A 171 10.12 17.67 7.55
N GLN A 172 9.47 18.84 7.67
CA GLN A 172 8.01 18.95 7.80
C GLN A 172 7.26 18.46 6.54
N VAL A 173 7.79 18.75 5.35
CA VAL A 173 7.22 18.25 4.08
C VAL A 173 7.28 16.73 4.06
N LEU A 174 8.46 16.13 4.34
CA LEU A 174 8.63 14.69 4.41
C LEU A 174 7.69 14.03 5.43
N ALA A 175 7.66 14.57 6.65
CA ALA A 175 6.79 14.05 7.70
C ALA A 175 5.30 14.13 7.29
N SER A 176 4.89 15.20 6.59
CA SER A 176 3.52 15.35 6.09
C SER A 176 3.19 14.34 4.97
N ILE A 177 4.14 14.06 4.07
CA ILE A 177 3.98 13.05 3.01
C ILE A 177 3.86 11.65 3.65
N ASN A 178 4.75 11.30 4.58
CA ASN A 178 4.75 10.00 5.23
C ASN A 178 3.51 9.79 6.13
N LEU A 179 3.05 10.84 6.80
CA LEU A 179 1.76 10.83 7.50
C LEU A 179 0.62 10.52 6.54
N GLY A 180 0.58 11.19 5.39
CA GLY A 180 -0.42 10.96 4.34
C GLY A 180 -0.37 9.52 3.81
N ASN A 181 0.83 8.97 3.57
CA ASN A 181 1.03 7.57 3.16
C ASN A 181 0.45 6.61 4.20
N THR A 182 0.76 6.83 5.49
CA THR A 182 0.27 5.98 6.58
C THR A 182 -1.24 6.09 6.75
N GLN A 183 -1.79 7.30 6.68
CA GLN A 183 -3.24 7.53 6.76
C GLN A 183 -3.98 6.87 5.60
N ARG A 184 -3.41 6.90 4.39
CA ARG A 184 -3.95 6.22 3.23
C ARG A 184 -3.89 4.69 3.40
N LYS A 185 -2.76 4.11 3.84
CA LYS A 185 -2.64 2.68 4.18
C LYS A 185 -3.69 2.27 5.25
N TYR A 186 -4.00 3.17 6.17
CA TYR A 186 -4.99 2.96 7.23
C TYR A 186 -6.45 3.16 6.76
N GLY A 187 -6.66 3.60 5.51
CA GLY A 187 -7.99 3.88 4.95
C GLY A 187 -8.57 5.25 5.33
N ARG A 188 -7.79 6.13 5.98
CA ARG A 188 -8.20 7.49 6.36
C ARG A 188 -7.95 8.47 5.21
N PHE A 189 -8.64 8.28 4.10
CA PHE A 189 -8.39 9.02 2.86
C PHE A 189 -8.57 10.54 2.98
N ALA A 190 -9.54 11.01 3.77
CA ALA A 190 -9.75 12.45 3.98
C ALA A 190 -8.58 13.11 4.73
N ASP A 191 -8.03 12.42 5.72
CA ASP A 191 -6.88 12.90 6.48
C ASP A 191 -5.61 12.86 5.63
N ALA A 192 -5.43 11.80 4.84
CA ALA A 192 -4.33 11.68 3.90
C ALA A 192 -4.35 12.82 2.86
N GLU A 193 -5.52 13.13 2.30
CA GLU A 193 -5.71 14.28 1.41
C GLU A 193 -5.25 15.57 2.06
N GLN A 194 -5.63 15.81 3.32
CA GLN A 194 -5.23 17.01 4.06
C GLN A 194 -3.71 17.06 4.28
N SER A 195 -3.10 15.92 4.62
CA SER A 195 -1.65 15.84 4.85
C SER A 195 -0.85 16.13 3.59
N TYR A 196 -1.27 15.61 2.43
CA TYR A 196 -0.60 15.91 1.16
C TYR A 196 -0.83 17.35 0.68
N ARG A 197 -2.03 17.90 0.88
CA ARG A 197 -2.28 19.34 0.59
C ARG A 197 -1.41 20.25 1.45
N ARG A 198 -1.22 19.90 2.73
CA ARG A 198 -0.28 20.60 3.60
C ARG A 198 1.15 20.53 3.07
N ALA A 199 1.61 19.33 2.65
CA ALA A 199 2.93 19.17 2.06
C ALA A 199 3.11 20.04 0.80
N LEU A 200 2.12 20.05 -0.10
CA LEU A 200 2.14 20.89 -1.31
C LEU A 200 2.22 22.39 -0.99
N ASP A 201 1.39 22.87 -0.07
CA ASP A 201 1.41 24.26 0.42
C ASP A 201 2.80 24.68 0.95
N MET A 202 3.49 23.75 1.59
CA MET A 202 4.83 23.98 2.13
C MET A 202 5.87 23.98 1.00
N CYS A 203 5.80 23.04 0.05
CA CYS A 203 6.67 23.00 -1.12
C CYS A 203 6.58 24.30 -1.96
N ASP A 204 5.38 24.89 -2.05
CA ASP A 204 5.17 26.14 -2.81
C ASP A 204 5.83 27.36 -2.13
N ARG A 205 6.15 27.28 -0.82
CA ARG A 205 6.79 28.35 -0.04
C ARG A 205 8.30 28.21 0.08
N ILE A 206 8.84 27.03 -0.21
CA ILE A 206 10.27 26.72 -0.02
C ILE A 206 10.92 26.56 -1.40
N GLU A 207 11.96 27.34 -1.66
CA GLU A 207 12.71 27.21 -2.91
C GLU A 207 13.43 25.86 -3.00
N GLY A 208 13.51 25.30 -4.20
CA GLY A 208 14.23 24.06 -4.46
C GLY A 208 13.39 22.78 -4.32
N MET A 209 12.15 22.84 -3.81
CA MET A 209 11.30 21.66 -3.56
C MET A 209 10.44 21.23 -4.75
N ARG A 210 10.95 21.37 -5.98
CA ARG A 210 10.15 21.02 -7.18
C ARG A 210 9.83 19.55 -7.25
N LEU A 211 10.80 18.68 -6.95
CA LEU A 211 10.62 17.23 -7.01
C LEU A 211 9.68 16.75 -5.89
N ASP A 212 9.88 17.26 -4.66
CA ASP A 212 9.02 16.95 -3.51
C ASP A 212 7.56 17.36 -3.77
N ARG A 213 7.37 18.51 -4.43
CA ARG A 213 6.04 18.95 -4.87
C ARG A 213 5.41 18.00 -5.86
N VAL A 214 6.18 17.47 -6.83
CA VAL A 214 5.67 16.47 -7.78
C VAL A 214 5.24 15.21 -7.04
N HIS A 215 6.07 14.71 -6.13
CA HIS A 215 5.76 13.51 -5.35
C HIS A 215 4.53 13.71 -4.44
N ALA A 216 4.45 14.83 -3.72
CA ALA A 216 3.26 15.15 -2.92
C ALA A 216 2.00 15.25 -3.78
N GLY A 217 2.12 15.84 -4.99
CA GLY A 217 1.04 15.93 -5.96
C GLY A 217 0.57 14.58 -6.49
N GLN A 218 1.51 13.67 -6.77
CA GLN A 218 1.18 12.30 -7.19
C GLN A 218 0.49 11.51 -6.08
N ASN A 219 0.98 11.62 -4.84
CA ASN A 219 0.36 10.95 -3.70
C ASN A 219 -1.04 11.52 -3.41
N LEU A 220 -1.24 12.83 -3.57
CA LEU A 220 -2.56 13.44 -3.51
C LEU A 220 -3.47 12.91 -4.63
N ALA A 221 -2.96 12.84 -5.87
CA ALA A 221 -3.72 12.30 -7.00
C ALA A 221 -4.18 10.87 -6.75
N LEU A 222 -3.31 10.04 -6.13
CA LEU A 222 -3.62 8.67 -5.78
C LEU A 222 -4.73 8.58 -4.72
N VAL A 223 -4.69 9.42 -3.67
CA VAL A 223 -5.76 9.48 -2.66
C VAL A 223 -7.08 9.98 -3.25
N LEU A 224 -7.03 10.95 -4.15
CA LEU A 224 -8.22 11.41 -4.86
C LEU A 224 -8.83 10.31 -5.74
N MET A 225 -7.99 9.49 -6.34
CA MET A 225 -8.42 8.28 -7.05
C MET A 225 -9.11 7.29 -6.10
N ASP A 226 -8.52 7.02 -4.92
CA ASP A 226 -9.12 6.16 -3.88
C ASP A 226 -10.49 6.70 -3.41
N GLN A 227 -10.70 8.02 -3.45
CA GLN A 227 -11.98 8.67 -3.12
C GLN A 227 -12.97 8.75 -4.30
N GLY A 228 -12.58 8.33 -5.51
CA GLY A 228 -13.40 8.46 -6.71
C GLY A 228 -13.45 9.86 -7.31
N LYS A 229 -12.52 10.74 -6.93
CA LYS A 229 -12.38 12.12 -7.46
C LYS A 229 -11.47 12.12 -8.70
N TRP A 230 -11.92 11.45 -9.75
CA TRP A 230 -11.09 11.12 -10.93
C TRP A 230 -10.59 12.36 -11.68
N GLU A 231 -11.42 13.39 -11.86
CA GLU A 231 -11.07 14.59 -12.62
C GLU A 231 -10.00 15.44 -11.92
N GLU A 232 -10.00 15.46 -10.58
CA GLU A 232 -8.98 16.16 -9.81
C GLU A 232 -7.66 15.38 -9.87
N SER A 233 -7.72 14.06 -9.76
CA SER A 233 -6.57 13.16 -9.89
C SER A 233 -5.90 13.29 -11.25
N GLU A 234 -6.69 13.28 -12.34
CA GLU A 234 -6.19 13.45 -13.71
C GLU A 234 -5.38 14.74 -13.86
N LYS A 235 -5.90 15.87 -13.36
CA LYS A 235 -5.22 17.17 -13.42
C LYS A 235 -3.87 17.16 -12.72
N LEU A 236 -3.79 16.49 -11.57
CA LEU A 236 -2.55 16.41 -10.80
C LEU A 236 -1.51 15.52 -11.49
N TYR A 237 -1.91 14.37 -12.04
CA TYR A 237 -0.97 13.53 -12.80
C TYR A 237 -0.51 14.22 -14.08
N ALA A 238 -1.39 14.93 -14.80
CA ALA A 238 -0.99 15.70 -15.97
C ALA A 238 0.03 16.79 -15.61
N LYS A 239 -0.22 17.55 -14.52
CA LYS A 239 0.74 18.54 -14.01
C LYS A 239 2.07 17.90 -13.61
N ALA A 240 2.05 16.75 -12.94
CA ALA A 240 3.25 16.02 -12.57
C ALA A 240 4.09 15.61 -13.79
N LEU A 241 3.46 15.17 -14.87
CA LEU A 241 4.14 14.83 -16.13
C LEU A 241 4.80 16.04 -16.78
N ASP A 242 4.12 17.19 -16.79
CA ASP A 242 4.68 18.45 -17.32
C ASP A 242 5.91 18.90 -16.48
N GLU A 243 5.83 18.77 -15.17
CA GLU A 243 6.94 19.12 -14.28
C GLU A 243 8.12 18.15 -14.42
N TYR A 244 7.89 16.84 -14.54
CA TYR A 244 8.94 15.87 -14.83
C TYR A 244 9.62 16.12 -16.18
N ALA A 245 8.86 16.51 -17.20
CA ALA A 245 9.45 16.88 -18.49
C ALA A 245 10.36 18.11 -18.37
N ALA A 246 9.97 19.10 -17.55
CA ALA A 246 10.77 20.30 -17.30
C ALA A 246 12.02 20.04 -16.43
N LEU A 247 11.98 19.03 -15.57
CA LEU A 247 13.09 18.63 -14.69
C LEU A 247 14.07 17.67 -15.38
N GLY A 248 13.74 17.14 -16.56
CA GLY A 248 14.53 16.09 -17.21
C GLY A 248 14.50 14.77 -16.41
N ALA A 249 13.42 14.52 -15.68
CA ALA A 249 13.27 13.35 -14.82
C ALA A 249 13.41 12.03 -15.61
N CYS A 250 13.80 10.98 -14.90
CA CYS A 250 14.06 9.67 -15.50
C CYS A 250 12.79 9.07 -16.16
N ALA A 251 13.00 8.22 -17.15
CA ALA A 251 11.93 7.59 -17.91
C ALA A 251 11.01 6.75 -17.02
N VAL A 252 11.54 6.13 -15.96
CA VAL A 252 10.79 5.29 -15.03
C VAL A 252 9.74 6.08 -14.24
N ASP A 253 10.08 7.26 -13.70
CA ASP A 253 9.14 8.09 -12.95
C ASP A 253 8.04 8.64 -13.86
N ARG A 254 8.40 9.03 -15.08
CA ARG A 254 7.44 9.44 -16.10
C ARG A 254 6.52 8.30 -16.51
N ALA A 255 7.06 7.10 -16.70
CA ALA A 255 6.28 5.90 -17.03
C ALA A 255 5.29 5.55 -15.91
N ARG A 256 5.74 5.58 -14.65
CA ARG A 256 4.89 5.34 -13.48
C ARG A 256 3.74 6.35 -13.40
N THR A 257 4.04 7.64 -13.58
CA THR A 257 3.03 8.69 -13.57
C THR A 257 2.04 8.54 -14.73
N THR A 258 2.54 8.19 -15.92
CA THR A 258 1.72 7.95 -17.11
C THR A 258 0.79 6.75 -16.91
N MET A 259 1.29 5.68 -16.26
CA MET A 259 0.49 4.51 -15.89
C MET A 259 -0.63 4.89 -14.89
N ASN A 260 -0.32 5.71 -13.88
CA ASN A 260 -1.33 6.15 -12.91
C ASN A 260 -2.40 7.03 -13.57
N LEU A 261 -2.00 7.89 -14.50
CA LEU A 261 -2.93 8.64 -15.33
C LEU A 261 -3.82 7.71 -16.18
N ALA A 262 -3.24 6.66 -16.75
CA ALA A 262 -4.01 5.66 -17.50
C ALA A 262 -5.08 4.99 -16.62
N MET A 263 -4.73 4.63 -15.37
CA MET A 263 -5.70 4.06 -14.43
C MET A 263 -6.79 5.06 -14.05
N THR A 264 -6.45 6.33 -13.90
CA THR A 264 -7.45 7.39 -13.66
C THR A 264 -8.43 7.51 -14.82
N LEU A 265 -7.94 7.48 -16.05
CA LEU A 265 -8.76 7.50 -17.28
C LEU A 265 -9.61 6.23 -17.43
N PHE A 266 -9.06 5.07 -17.09
CA PHE A 266 -9.79 3.80 -17.03
C PHE A 266 -11.02 3.90 -16.12
N HIS A 267 -10.88 4.46 -14.92
CA HIS A 267 -11.99 4.64 -13.98
C HIS A 267 -13.01 5.71 -14.42
N GLN A 268 -12.64 6.57 -15.36
CA GLN A 268 -13.56 7.50 -16.04
C GLN A 268 -14.24 6.90 -17.27
N ASP A 269 -14.05 5.59 -17.54
CA ASP A 269 -14.54 4.89 -18.74
C ASP A 269 -13.97 5.43 -20.07
N ARG A 270 -12.83 6.15 -20.01
CA ARG A 270 -12.11 6.69 -21.18
C ARG A 270 -11.06 5.67 -21.64
N LEU A 271 -11.53 4.52 -22.10
CA LEU A 271 -10.72 3.32 -22.32
C LEU A 271 -9.67 3.49 -23.43
N GLU A 272 -9.98 4.21 -24.51
CA GLU A 272 -9.03 4.44 -25.62
C GLU A 272 -7.85 5.33 -25.17
N GLU A 273 -8.14 6.33 -24.34
CA GLU A 273 -7.10 7.20 -23.79
C GLU A 273 -6.25 6.44 -22.76
N ALA A 274 -6.87 5.62 -21.91
CA ALA A 274 -6.17 4.75 -20.97
C ALA A 274 -5.22 3.78 -21.71
N GLU A 275 -5.69 3.13 -22.79
CA GLU A 275 -4.86 2.27 -23.65
C GLU A 275 -3.66 3.03 -24.23
N SER A 276 -3.90 4.24 -24.76
CA SER A 276 -2.84 5.09 -25.31
C SER A 276 -1.78 5.44 -24.27
N ARG A 277 -2.20 5.79 -23.03
CA ARG A 277 -1.27 6.10 -21.93
C ARG A 277 -0.50 4.87 -21.46
N CYS A 278 -1.13 3.69 -21.37
CA CYS A 278 -0.40 2.46 -21.05
C CYS A 278 0.69 2.16 -22.10
N ARG A 279 0.41 2.33 -23.39
CA ARG A 279 1.42 2.15 -24.44
C ARG A 279 2.55 3.17 -24.33
N GLN A 280 2.23 4.43 -24.08
CA GLN A 280 3.22 5.48 -23.84
C GLN A 280 4.13 5.13 -22.64
N ALA A 281 3.55 4.59 -21.56
CA ALA A 281 4.34 4.15 -20.41
C ALA A 281 5.30 3.00 -20.76
N LEU A 282 4.87 2.04 -21.58
CA LEU A 282 5.74 0.96 -22.07
C LEU A 282 6.87 1.48 -22.95
N GLU A 283 6.61 2.43 -23.84
CA GLU A 283 7.64 3.06 -24.67
C GLU A 283 8.72 3.74 -23.81
N LEU A 284 8.32 4.42 -22.74
CA LEU A 284 9.25 5.05 -21.80
C LEU A 284 10.11 4.02 -21.05
N LEU A 285 9.58 2.82 -20.80
CA LEU A 285 10.28 1.75 -20.09
C LEU A 285 11.23 0.95 -21.01
N ASP A 286 10.92 0.82 -22.30
CA ASP A 286 11.78 0.15 -23.27
C ASP A 286 13.17 0.84 -23.41
N GLU A 287 13.24 2.13 -23.07
CA GLU A 287 14.47 2.92 -23.07
C GLU A 287 15.32 2.77 -21.78
N SER A 288 14.80 2.05 -20.76
CA SER A 288 15.44 1.95 -19.43
C SER A 288 15.71 0.50 -19.02
N GLU A 289 16.97 0.18 -18.72
CA GLU A 289 17.33 -1.11 -18.13
C GLU A 289 16.82 -1.20 -16.67
N GLY A 290 16.31 -2.35 -16.25
CA GLY A 290 15.97 -2.63 -14.84
C GLY A 290 14.50 -2.46 -14.45
N SER A 291 13.61 -1.98 -15.32
CA SER A 291 12.21 -1.65 -14.97
C SER A 291 11.17 -2.76 -15.25
N ARG A 292 11.57 -4.03 -15.27
CA ARG A 292 10.71 -5.16 -15.67
C ARG A 292 9.46 -5.31 -14.81
N SER A 293 9.58 -5.16 -13.51
CA SER A 293 8.42 -5.25 -12.61
C SER A 293 7.37 -4.18 -12.94
N LEU A 294 7.80 -2.94 -13.18
CA LEU A 294 6.91 -1.85 -13.59
C LEU A 294 6.30 -2.11 -14.98
N ALA A 295 7.09 -2.61 -15.93
CA ALA A 295 6.57 -3.00 -17.25
C ALA A 295 5.50 -4.09 -17.13
N GLY A 296 5.68 -5.08 -16.24
CA GLY A 296 4.67 -6.09 -15.93
C GLY A 296 3.37 -5.47 -15.43
N ILE A 297 3.45 -4.48 -14.54
CA ILE A 297 2.25 -3.77 -14.03
C ILE A 297 1.57 -2.97 -15.15
N VAL A 298 2.34 -2.30 -16.01
CA VAL A 298 1.75 -1.56 -17.15
C VAL A 298 1.07 -2.51 -18.13
N TRP A 299 1.68 -3.68 -18.43
CA TRP A 299 1.05 -4.71 -19.25
C TRP A 299 -0.24 -5.25 -18.63
N LEU A 300 -0.27 -5.46 -17.30
CA LEU A 300 -1.47 -5.86 -16.56
C LEU A 300 -2.59 -4.82 -16.72
N ASN A 301 -2.28 -3.53 -16.56
CA ASN A 301 -3.25 -2.44 -16.68
C ASN A 301 -3.74 -2.28 -18.14
N LEU A 302 -2.84 -2.40 -19.10
CA LEU A 302 -3.21 -2.41 -20.53
C LEU A 302 -4.16 -3.57 -20.84
N ALA A 303 -3.85 -4.77 -20.33
CA ALA A 303 -4.69 -5.96 -20.53
C ALA A 303 -6.08 -5.81 -19.87
N ASN A 304 -6.16 -5.19 -18.70
CA ASN A 304 -7.43 -4.85 -18.06
C ASN A 304 -8.25 -3.90 -18.96
N THR A 305 -7.60 -2.86 -19.49
CA THR A 305 -8.24 -1.89 -20.39
C THR A 305 -8.76 -2.55 -21.67
N LEU A 306 -7.96 -3.42 -22.27
CA LEU A 306 -8.35 -4.18 -23.47
C LEU A 306 -9.51 -5.15 -23.19
N ARG A 307 -9.56 -5.75 -22.00
CA ARG A 307 -10.68 -6.61 -21.59
C ARG A 307 -11.98 -5.81 -21.49
N GLU A 308 -11.95 -4.63 -20.86
CA GLU A 308 -13.13 -3.76 -20.76
C GLU A 308 -13.60 -3.25 -22.15
N GLN A 309 -12.67 -3.09 -23.09
CA GLN A 309 -13.00 -2.85 -24.51
C GLN A 309 -13.53 -4.11 -25.23
N HIS A 310 -13.73 -5.25 -24.54
CA HIS A 310 -14.12 -6.55 -25.11
C HIS A 310 -13.11 -7.14 -26.11
N ARG A 311 -11.90 -6.68 -26.15
CA ARG A 311 -10.80 -7.19 -26.98
C ARG A 311 -10.08 -8.34 -26.25
N LEU A 312 -10.81 -9.44 -26.01
CA LEU A 312 -10.38 -10.53 -25.12
C LEU A 312 -9.09 -11.23 -25.57
N ALA A 313 -8.86 -11.35 -26.88
CA ALA A 313 -7.64 -11.97 -27.40
C ALA A 313 -6.40 -11.09 -27.17
N ASP A 314 -6.53 -9.78 -27.33
CA ASP A 314 -5.47 -8.82 -27.06
C ASP A 314 -5.19 -8.73 -25.55
N ALA A 315 -6.24 -8.76 -24.71
CA ALA A 315 -6.12 -8.79 -23.26
C ALA A 315 -5.38 -10.06 -22.79
N GLU A 316 -5.73 -11.24 -23.29
CA GLU A 316 -5.03 -12.50 -23.00
C GLU A 316 -3.54 -12.40 -23.33
N ASN A 317 -3.18 -11.83 -24.48
CA ASN A 317 -1.79 -11.60 -24.87
C ASN A 317 -1.08 -10.62 -23.92
N GLY A 318 -1.76 -9.56 -23.50
CA GLY A 318 -1.25 -8.59 -22.54
C GLY A 318 -0.95 -9.21 -21.19
N TYR A 319 -1.88 -9.99 -20.62
CA TYR A 319 -1.64 -10.70 -19.35
C TYR A 319 -0.47 -11.69 -19.45
N ARG A 320 -0.34 -12.41 -20.56
CA ARG A 320 0.80 -13.32 -20.77
C ARG A 320 2.12 -12.56 -20.88
N ARG A 321 2.14 -11.34 -21.39
CA ARG A 321 3.33 -10.48 -21.37
C ARG A 321 3.64 -10.03 -19.95
N ALA A 322 2.64 -9.55 -19.20
CA ALA A 322 2.80 -9.19 -17.79
C ALA A 322 3.42 -10.32 -16.97
N LEU A 323 2.92 -11.54 -17.12
CA LEU A 323 3.47 -12.73 -16.43
C LEU A 323 4.95 -12.96 -16.76
N ARG A 324 5.36 -12.82 -18.03
CA ARG A 324 6.77 -12.96 -18.41
C ARG A 324 7.68 -11.91 -17.79
N GLU A 325 7.20 -10.66 -17.67
CA GLU A 325 7.96 -9.60 -17.01
C GLU A 325 8.11 -9.89 -15.51
N PHE A 326 7.06 -10.35 -14.84
CA PHE A 326 7.13 -10.75 -13.43
C PHE A 326 8.00 -11.99 -13.18
N ASP A 327 8.01 -12.97 -14.09
CA ASP A 327 8.87 -14.17 -13.98
C ASP A 327 10.36 -13.84 -14.12
N SER A 328 10.71 -12.73 -14.78
CA SER A 328 12.09 -12.34 -15.07
C SER A 328 12.63 -11.24 -14.14
N GLY A 329 11.78 -10.65 -13.29
CA GLY A 329 12.10 -9.55 -12.38
C GLY A 329 12.13 -9.98 -10.91
N GLU A 330 12.86 -9.25 -10.09
CA GLU A 330 12.79 -9.35 -8.63
C GLU A 330 11.55 -8.59 -8.15
N GLY A 331 10.65 -9.25 -7.42
CA GLY A 331 9.44 -8.65 -6.87
C GLY A 331 8.17 -8.87 -7.70
N GLY A 332 7.02 -8.51 -7.13
CA GLY A 332 5.73 -8.57 -7.84
C GLY A 332 5.01 -9.93 -7.76
N VAL A 333 5.31 -10.75 -6.75
CA VAL A 333 4.67 -12.06 -6.56
C VAL A 333 3.15 -11.93 -6.43
N ASP A 334 2.68 -10.88 -5.78
CA ASP A 334 1.27 -10.54 -5.63
C ASP A 334 0.64 -10.17 -6.99
N ASN A 335 1.33 -9.32 -7.76
CA ASN A 335 0.91 -8.91 -9.09
C ASN A 335 0.88 -10.09 -10.07
N HIS A 336 1.80 -11.04 -9.92
CA HIS A 336 1.79 -12.27 -10.69
C HIS A 336 0.52 -13.08 -10.40
N ALA A 337 0.18 -13.31 -9.14
CA ALA A 337 -1.01 -14.07 -8.75
C ALA A 337 -2.30 -13.40 -9.24
N LEU A 338 -2.36 -12.07 -9.16
CA LEU A 338 -3.46 -11.26 -9.68
C LEU A 338 -3.57 -11.35 -11.21
N THR A 339 -2.44 -11.29 -11.91
CA THR A 339 -2.42 -11.41 -13.38
C THR A 339 -2.96 -12.77 -13.82
N VAL A 340 -2.60 -13.85 -13.09
CA VAL A 340 -3.16 -15.20 -13.35
C VAL A 340 -4.68 -15.21 -13.14
N LEU A 341 -5.19 -14.54 -12.11
CA LEU A 341 -6.63 -14.40 -11.88
C LEU A 341 -7.32 -13.67 -13.03
N ASN A 342 -6.80 -12.50 -13.44
CA ASN A 342 -7.40 -11.73 -14.52
C ASN A 342 -7.35 -12.47 -15.87
N LEU A 343 -6.27 -13.22 -16.11
CA LEU A 343 -6.17 -14.12 -17.24
C LEU A 343 -7.23 -15.23 -17.17
N ALA A 344 -7.48 -15.81 -15.98
CA ALA A 344 -8.51 -16.82 -15.79
C ALA A 344 -9.91 -16.29 -16.15
N VAL A 345 -10.24 -15.10 -15.67
CA VAL A 345 -11.52 -14.41 -15.99
C VAL A 345 -11.63 -14.15 -17.50
N THR A 346 -10.55 -13.65 -18.12
CA THR A 346 -10.55 -13.37 -19.57
C THR A 346 -10.74 -14.63 -20.40
N VAL A 347 -10.10 -15.74 -20.00
CA VAL A 347 -10.25 -17.05 -20.67
C VAL A 347 -11.66 -17.62 -20.46
N ALA A 348 -12.26 -17.38 -19.28
CA ALA A 348 -13.67 -17.72 -19.02
C ALA A 348 -14.62 -16.90 -19.91
N ASP A 349 -14.33 -15.61 -20.13
CA ASP A 349 -15.10 -14.73 -21.01
C ASP A 349 -15.02 -15.14 -22.49
N GLN A 350 -13.97 -15.88 -22.85
CA GLN A 350 -13.83 -16.54 -24.18
C GLN A 350 -14.54 -17.90 -24.23
N ASN A 351 -15.32 -18.31 -23.21
CA ASN A 351 -15.98 -19.60 -23.05
C ASN A 351 -15.02 -20.80 -22.98
N ARG A 352 -13.75 -20.60 -22.66
CA ARG A 352 -12.74 -21.64 -22.47
C ARG A 352 -12.70 -22.08 -21.01
N TYR A 353 -13.81 -22.58 -20.49
CA TYR A 353 -14.05 -22.85 -19.08
C TYR A 353 -13.03 -23.81 -18.45
N SER A 354 -12.63 -24.88 -19.17
CA SER A 354 -11.63 -25.84 -18.65
C SER A 354 -10.27 -25.19 -18.40
N ASP A 355 -9.83 -24.29 -19.26
CA ASP A 355 -8.58 -23.55 -19.10
C ASP A 355 -8.72 -22.54 -17.96
N ALA A 356 -9.85 -21.84 -17.89
CA ALA A 356 -10.14 -20.89 -16.83
C ALA A 356 -10.08 -21.54 -15.43
N PHE A 357 -10.71 -22.73 -15.24
CA PHE A 357 -10.66 -23.43 -13.95
C PHE A 357 -9.25 -23.86 -13.54
N ARG A 358 -8.38 -24.19 -14.49
CA ARG A 358 -6.97 -24.47 -14.20
C ARG A 358 -6.24 -23.22 -13.71
N LEU A 359 -6.50 -22.07 -14.33
CA LEU A 359 -5.91 -20.78 -13.96
C LEU A 359 -6.44 -20.30 -12.61
N PHE A 360 -7.74 -20.42 -12.31
CA PHE A 360 -8.28 -20.12 -10.97
C PHE A 360 -7.62 -20.98 -9.89
N ALA A 361 -7.42 -22.26 -10.14
CA ALA A 361 -6.72 -23.14 -9.20
C ALA A 361 -5.25 -22.72 -9.01
N GLU A 362 -4.60 -22.22 -10.04
CA GLU A 362 -3.24 -21.68 -9.95
C GLU A 362 -3.21 -20.38 -9.14
N ALA A 363 -4.05 -19.40 -9.46
CA ALA A 363 -4.17 -18.15 -8.72
C ALA A 363 -4.41 -18.39 -7.23
N ARG A 364 -5.34 -19.30 -6.89
CA ARG A 364 -5.63 -19.68 -5.51
C ARG A 364 -4.41 -20.26 -4.80
N ARG A 365 -3.63 -21.15 -5.45
CA ARG A 365 -2.40 -21.70 -4.85
C ARG A 365 -1.37 -20.60 -4.57
N ARG A 366 -1.20 -19.64 -5.48
CA ARG A 366 -0.27 -18.52 -5.32
C ARG A 366 -0.69 -17.61 -4.17
N PHE A 367 -1.93 -17.16 -4.13
CA PHE A 367 -2.44 -16.34 -3.01
C PHE A 367 -2.36 -17.09 -1.67
N LYS A 368 -2.59 -18.42 -1.67
CA LYS A 368 -2.44 -19.24 -0.47
C LYS A 368 -0.98 -19.28 0.03
N SER A 369 0.00 -19.40 -0.86
CA SER A 369 1.43 -19.40 -0.49
C SER A 369 1.88 -18.05 0.08
N LEU A 370 1.19 -16.96 -0.28
CA LEU A 370 1.41 -15.60 0.23
C LEU A 370 0.61 -15.29 1.51
N GLY A 371 -0.25 -16.19 1.97
CA GLY A 371 -1.12 -15.95 3.12
C GLY A 371 -2.27 -14.98 2.87
N LEU A 372 -2.54 -14.63 1.61
CA LEU A 372 -3.51 -13.61 1.18
C LEU A 372 -4.92 -14.21 1.09
N ARG A 373 -5.59 -14.35 2.25
CA ARG A 373 -6.93 -14.99 2.35
C ARG A 373 -8.02 -14.21 1.63
N PHE A 374 -7.98 -12.90 1.70
CA PHE A 374 -8.97 -12.06 1.04
C PHE A 374 -8.92 -12.22 -0.49
N GLU A 375 -7.73 -12.22 -1.06
CA GLU A 375 -7.48 -12.40 -2.49
C GLU A 375 -7.89 -13.81 -2.96
N MET A 376 -7.75 -14.81 -2.10
CA MET A 376 -8.33 -16.15 -2.35
C MET A 376 -9.86 -16.10 -2.44
N GLY A 377 -10.52 -15.31 -1.59
CA GLY A 377 -11.96 -15.08 -1.66
C GLY A 377 -12.40 -14.43 -2.99
N ILE A 378 -11.57 -13.53 -3.55
CA ILE A 378 -11.82 -12.97 -4.89
C ILE A 378 -11.76 -14.07 -5.96
N VAL A 379 -10.73 -14.92 -5.93
CA VAL A 379 -10.63 -16.06 -6.85
C VAL A 379 -11.85 -16.97 -6.76
N ASP A 380 -12.30 -17.27 -5.53
CA ASP A 380 -13.46 -18.13 -5.29
C ASP A 380 -14.75 -17.52 -5.83
N ARG A 381 -14.92 -16.20 -5.69
CA ARG A 381 -16.05 -15.49 -6.25
C ARG A 381 -16.05 -15.52 -7.79
N GLU A 382 -14.92 -15.22 -8.43
CA GLU A 382 -14.81 -15.22 -9.90
C GLU A 382 -15.01 -16.66 -10.49
N GLU A 383 -14.46 -17.67 -9.81
CA GLU A 383 -14.73 -19.07 -10.18
C GLU A 383 -16.21 -19.42 -10.00
N ALA A 384 -16.86 -18.95 -8.93
CA ALA A 384 -18.28 -19.17 -8.69
C ALA A 384 -19.14 -18.52 -9.78
N GLU A 385 -18.81 -17.29 -10.21
CA GLU A 385 -19.50 -16.61 -11.30
C GLU A 385 -19.35 -17.36 -12.63
N THR A 386 -18.15 -17.83 -12.92
CA THR A 386 -17.89 -18.63 -14.11
C THR A 386 -18.71 -19.93 -14.11
N ARG A 387 -18.81 -20.61 -12.95
CA ARG A 387 -19.61 -21.83 -12.80
C ARG A 387 -21.11 -21.54 -12.90
N LEU A 388 -21.54 -20.41 -12.38
CA LEU A 388 -22.94 -19.97 -12.50
C LEU A 388 -23.33 -19.75 -13.97
N ARG A 389 -22.45 -19.07 -14.75
CA ARG A 389 -22.66 -18.90 -16.21
C ARG A 389 -22.75 -20.25 -16.92
N LEU A 390 -21.81 -21.15 -16.66
CA LEU A 390 -21.82 -22.48 -17.24
C LEU A 390 -23.06 -23.30 -16.83
N ALA A 391 -23.52 -23.16 -15.57
CA ALA A 391 -24.72 -23.83 -15.10
C ALA A 391 -26.00 -23.33 -15.82
N ARG A 392 -26.04 -22.07 -16.21
CA ARG A 392 -27.14 -21.49 -16.99
C ARG A 392 -27.19 -21.99 -18.41
N GLU A 393 -26.03 -22.38 -18.97
CA GLU A 393 -25.88 -22.93 -20.32
C GLU A 393 -26.04 -24.46 -20.34
N ALA A 394 -25.99 -25.13 -19.18
CA ALA A 394 -26.06 -26.59 -19.09
C ALA A 394 -27.48 -27.11 -19.36
N ASP A 395 -27.61 -28.00 -20.32
CA ASP A 395 -28.87 -28.69 -20.67
C ASP A 395 -29.16 -29.85 -19.69
N ASP A 396 -28.12 -30.50 -19.14
CA ASP A 396 -28.26 -31.62 -18.19
C ASP A 396 -28.55 -31.08 -16.78
N PRO A 397 -29.72 -31.45 -16.19
CA PRO A 397 -30.09 -31.01 -14.84
C PRO A 397 -29.10 -31.45 -13.74
N ASP A 398 -28.47 -32.60 -13.89
CA ASP A 398 -27.49 -33.13 -12.92
C ASP A 398 -26.17 -32.37 -13.00
N GLU A 399 -25.74 -32.03 -14.20
CA GLU A 399 -24.58 -31.16 -14.40
C GLU A 399 -24.82 -29.74 -13.88
N ARG A 400 -25.97 -29.15 -14.22
CA ARG A 400 -26.39 -27.85 -13.70
C ARG A 400 -26.38 -27.82 -12.17
N SER A 401 -26.97 -28.85 -11.52
CA SER A 401 -27.01 -28.94 -10.06
C SER A 401 -25.61 -29.04 -9.45
N ARG A 402 -24.70 -29.82 -10.05
CA ARG A 402 -23.29 -29.92 -9.60
C ARG A 402 -22.56 -28.59 -9.72
N LEU A 403 -22.74 -27.88 -10.81
CA LEU A 403 -22.12 -26.57 -11.04
C LEU A 403 -22.64 -25.51 -10.04
N LEU A 404 -23.96 -25.46 -9.81
CA LEU A 404 -24.58 -24.55 -8.84
C LEU A 404 -24.12 -24.84 -7.41
N ASN A 405 -24.07 -26.11 -6.99
CA ASN A 405 -23.61 -26.48 -5.66
C ASN A 405 -22.15 -26.09 -5.42
N ARG A 406 -21.30 -26.26 -6.43
CA ARG A 406 -19.89 -25.85 -6.34
C ARG A 406 -19.76 -24.32 -6.31
N ALA A 407 -20.47 -23.62 -7.19
CA ALA A 407 -20.51 -22.16 -7.19
C ALA A 407 -20.97 -21.61 -5.84
N LEU A 408 -22.00 -22.19 -5.26
CA LEU A 408 -22.55 -21.80 -3.97
C LEU A 408 -21.54 -21.96 -2.82
N THR A 409 -20.84 -23.11 -2.78
CA THR A 409 -19.77 -23.35 -1.79
C THR A 409 -18.68 -22.28 -1.86
N LEU A 410 -18.23 -21.93 -3.06
CA LEU A 410 -17.21 -20.91 -3.28
C LEU A 410 -17.72 -19.52 -2.91
N ALA A 411 -18.93 -19.17 -3.34
CA ALA A 411 -19.49 -17.84 -3.08
C ALA A 411 -19.74 -17.58 -1.58
N ILE A 412 -20.20 -18.59 -0.83
CA ILE A 412 -20.36 -18.46 0.63
C ILE A 412 -19.00 -18.31 1.31
N GLY A 413 -18.01 -19.14 0.94
CA GLY A 413 -16.65 -18.99 1.49
C GLY A 413 -16.08 -17.60 1.25
N ALA A 414 -16.16 -17.11 0.01
CA ALA A 414 -15.74 -15.77 -0.35
C ALA A 414 -16.47 -14.67 0.44
N ALA A 415 -17.80 -14.78 0.59
CA ALA A 415 -18.59 -13.81 1.35
C ALA A 415 -18.20 -13.78 2.83
N MET A 416 -17.90 -14.93 3.43
CA MET A 416 -17.44 -15.03 4.81
C MET A 416 -16.04 -14.42 5.01
N ASP A 417 -15.09 -14.69 4.11
CA ASP A 417 -13.73 -14.12 4.19
C ASP A 417 -13.76 -12.59 4.02
N VAL A 418 -14.62 -12.09 3.14
CA VAL A 418 -14.82 -10.65 2.94
C VAL A 418 -15.47 -10.02 4.19
N ASP A 419 -16.47 -10.66 4.76
CA ASP A 419 -17.17 -10.15 5.95
C ASP A 419 -16.26 -10.11 7.18
N HIS A 420 -15.39 -11.12 7.34
CA HIS A 420 -14.42 -11.17 8.44
C HIS A 420 -13.51 -9.95 8.48
N ARG A 421 -13.14 -9.41 7.34
CA ARG A 421 -12.21 -8.31 7.25
C ARG A 421 -12.72 -6.98 7.84
N ARG A 422 -14.02 -6.75 7.92
CA ARG A 422 -14.57 -5.54 8.56
C ARG A 422 -14.11 -5.33 10.00
N PHE A 423 -13.78 -6.43 10.72
CA PHE A 423 -13.27 -6.35 12.10
C PHE A 423 -11.83 -5.82 12.19
N GLN A 424 -11.14 -5.69 11.06
CA GLN A 424 -9.81 -5.10 10.98
C GLN A 424 -9.87 -3.56 10.89
N PHE A 425 -11.04 -3.00 10.58
CA PHE A 425 -11.21 -1.54 10.54
C PHE A 425 -11.50 -0.99 11.93
N PRO A 426 -10.72 0.02 12.38
CA PRO A 426 -10.84 0.53 13.75
C PRO A 426 -12.07 1.38 13.97
N ASP A 427 -12.52 2.11 12.95
CA ASP A 427 -13.63 3.04 13.04
C ASP A 427 -14.90 2.51 12.38
N GLU A 428 -16.06 2.99 12.89
CA GLU A 428 -17.37 2.57 12.43
C GLU A 428 -17.65 3.00 10.99
N GLY A 429 -17.20 4.18 10.58
CA GLY A 429 -17.41 4.70 9.22
C GLY A 429 -16.74 3.84 8.15
N SER A 430 -15.47 3.46 8.37
CA SER A 430 -14.74 2.54 7.49
C SER A 430 -15.39 1.16 7.45
N ARG A 431 -15.87 0.65 8.60
CA ARG A 431 -16.63 -0.62 8.66
C ARG A 431 -17.90 -0.58 7.85
N ILE A 432 -18.70 0.49 8.00
CA ILE A 432 -19.95 0.67 7.24
C ILE A 432 -19.66 0.76 5.75
N THR A 433 -18.66 1.55 5.37
CA THR A 433 -18.25 1.69 3.97
C THR A 433 -17.81 0.35 3.38
N TRP A 434 -17.01 -0.43 4.12
CA TRP A 434 -16.62 -1.77 3.72
C TRP A 434 -17.82 -2.71 3.55
N ILE A 435 -18.75 -2.71 4.51
CA ILE A 435 -19.96 -3.53 4.44
C ILE A 435 -20.75 -3.17 3.18
N ASP A 436 -21.00 -1.90 2.93
CA ASP A 436 -21.82 -1.46 1.80
C ASP A 436 -21.19 -1.69 0.45
N ARG A 437 -19.88 -1.44 0.33
CA ARG A 437 -19.19 -1.51 -0.95
C ARG A 437 -18.64 -2.89 -1.31
N VAL A 438 -18.31 -3.71 -0.32
CA VAL A 438 -17.57 -4.96 -0.54
C VAL A 438 -18.28 -6.19 0.02
N ALA A 439 -18.68 -6.17 1.30
CA ALA A 439 -19.26 -7.36 1.92
C ALA A 439 -20.67 -7.65 1.40
N ARG A 440 -21.52 -6.63 1.31
CA ARG A 440 -22.88 -6.77 0.81
C ARG A 440 -22.95 -7.35 -0.60
N PRO A 441 -22.24 -6.82 -1.61
CA PRO A 441 -22.25 -7.41 -2.94
C PRO A 441 -21.80 -8.87 -2.99
N SER A 442 -20.85 -9.26 -2.15
CA SER A 442 -20.41 -10.66 -2.05
C SER A 442 -21.48 -11.56 -1.46
N MET A 443 -22.21 -11.05 -0.47
CA MET A 443 -23.35 -11.73 0.17
C MET A 443 -24.54 -11.85 -0.78
N ASP A 444 -24.85 -10.78 -1.51
CA ASP A 444 -25.91 -10.74 -2.51
C ASP A 444 -25.66 -11.77 -3.62
N PHE A 445 -24.41 -11.90 -4.01
CA PHE A 445 -24.02 -12.89 -5.01
C PHE A 445 -24.20 -14.34 -4.50
N ALA A 446 -23.88 -14.64 -3.24
CA ALA A 446 -24.12 -15.96 -2.67
C ALA A 446 -25.63 -16.27 -2.61
N LEU A 447 -26.47 -15.26 -2.26
CA LEU A 447 -27.93 -15.40 -2.28
C LEU A 447 -28.48 -15.62 -3.69
N LEU A 448 -27.93 -14.93 -4.69
CA LEU A 448 -28.29 -15.12 -6.09
C LEU A 448 -28.09 -16.59 -6.52
N ILE A 449 -26.92 -17.15 -6.24
CA ILE A 449 -26.63 -18.55 -6.61
C ILE A 449 -27.53 -19.52 -5.85
N ALA A 450 -27.80 -19.25 -4.56
CA ALA A 450 -28.69 -20.06 -3.76
C ALA A 450 -30.13 -20.02 -4.31
N ALA A 451 -30.57 -18.90 -4.83
CA ALA A 451 -31.87 -18.76 -5.49
C ALA A 451 -31.95 -19.59 -6.78
N GLU A 452 -30.91 -19.57 -7.60
CA GLU A 452 -30.86 -20.37 -8.83
C GLU A 452 -30.75 -21.87 -8.56
N ALA A 453 -30.10 -22.25 -7.45
CA ALA A 453 -30.09 -23.61 -6.96
C ALA A 453 -31.45 -24.06 -6.41
N ASN A 454 -32.39 -23.15 -6.32
CA ASN A 454 -33.74 -23.37 -5.81
C ASN A 454 -33.76 -23.90 -4.34
N ASP A 455 -32.85 -23.50 -3.41
CA ASP A 455 -32.74 -23.93 -2.02
C ASP A 455 -33.26 -22.92 -0.98
N GLY A 456 -34.64 -22.78 -0.66
CA GLY A 456 -35.29 -21.84 0.26
C GLY A 456 -34.81 -21.89 1.71
N ALA A 457 -34.30 -23.04 2.17
CA ALA A 457 -33.85 -23.20 3.53
C ALA A 457 -32.49 -22.52 3.73
N LEU A 458 -31.58 -22.57 2.77
CA LEU A 458 -30.26 -21.92 2.85
C LEU A 458 -30.37 -20.39 2.89
N ILE A 459 -31.19 -19.82 2.06
CA ILE A 459 -31.30 -18.36 1.98
C ILE A 459 -31.90 -17.79 3.26
N SER A 460 -32.93 -18.47 3.87
CA SER A 460 -33.45 -18.06 5.17
C SER A 460 -32.37 -18.07 6.22
N LYS A 461 -31.45 -19.06 6.16
CA LYS A 461 -30.32 -19.19 7.08
C LYS A 461 -29.23 -18.13 6.83
N LEU A 462 -28.87 -17.88 5.59
CA LEU A 462 -27.95 -16.82 5.21
C LEU A 462 -28.47 -15.44 5.67
N ILE A 463 -29.74 -15.14 5.40
CA ILE A 463 -30.36 -13.89 5.84
C ILE A 463 -30.41 -13.81 7.39
N ALA A 464 -30.77 -14.90 8.07
CA ALA A 464 -30.78 -14.94 9.53
C ALA A 464 -29.38 -14.72 10.12
N THR A 465 -28.38 -15.36 9.53
CA THR A 465 -26.98 -15.19 9.94
C THR A 465 -26.53 -13.75 9.79
N TRP A 466 -26.83 -13.11 8.69
CA TRP A 466 -26.44 -11.72 8.47
C TRP A 466 -27.22 -10.72 9.29
N ARG A 467 -28.47 -11.01 9.64
CA ARG A 467 -29.23 -10.23 10.61
C ARG A 467 -28.67 -10.32 12.02
N THR A 468 -28.24 -11.51 12.45
CA THR A 468 -27.60 -11.71 13.76
C THR A 468 -26.19 -11.13 13.79
N ALA A 469 -25.47 -11.22 12.68
CA ALA A 469 -24.19 -10.57 12.51
C ALA A 469 -24.30 -9.03 12.56
N GLY A 470 -25.48 -8.42 12.35
CA GLY A 470 -25.74 -6.98 12.46
C GLY A 470 -26.04 -6.45 13.87
N ILE A 471 -26.09 -7.31 14.89
CA ILE A 471 -26.68 -6.93 16.20
C ILE A 471 -25.66 -6.60 17.29
N VAL A 472 -24.38 -6.84 17.15
CA VAL A 472 -23.39 -6.54 18.20
C VAL A 472 -22.12 -5.88 17.70
N SER A 473 -22.03 -4.67 17.99
CA SER A 473 -20.96 -4.02 18.73
C SER A 473 -21.33 -2.57 18.99
N VAL A 474 -21.95 -2.32 20.11
CA VAL A 474 -21.87 -1.00 20.72
C VAL A 474 -20.52 -0.99 21.43
N PRO A 475 -19.61 -0.06 21.15
CA PRO A 475 -18.44 0.13 21.99
C PRO A 475 -18.91 0.42 23.41
N GLN A 476 -18.28 -0.22 24.38
CA GLN A 476 -18.59 -0.06 25.80
C GLN A 476 -18.20 1.31 26.37
N GLU A 477 -17.73 2.23 25.53
CA GLU A 477 -17.24 3.54 25.95
C GLU A 477 -18.32 4.54 26.33
N ASP A 478 -19.59 4.31 25.98
CA ASP A 478 -20.72 5.19 26.36
C ASP A 478 -21.44 4.74 27.66
N ALA A 479 -20.86 3.82 28.43
CA ALA A 479 -21.53 3.27 29.63
C ALA A 479 -21.08 3.94 30.95
N ASP A 480 -20.17 4.90 30.94
CA ASP A 480 -19.58 5.48 32.18
C ASP A 480 -20.14 6.84 32.60
N GLU A 481 -21.18 7.37 31.99
CA GLU A 481 -21.88 8.51 32.53
C GLU A 481 -23.31 8.16 32.96
N GLY A 482 -23.43 7.74 34.22
CA GLY A 482 -24.69 7.75 34.95
C GLY A 482 -25.37 6.44 35.20
N GLY A 483 -24.94 5.79 36.26
CA GLY A 483 -25.72 5.02 37.23
C GLY A 483 -26.87 4.14 36.77
N THR A 484 -26.79 2.90 37.18
CA THR A 484 -27.79 1.82 37.18
C THR A 484 -27.83 0.96 35.94
N GLY A 485 -27.33 -0.28 36.11
CA GLY A 485 -27.30 -1.33 35.10
C GLY A 485 -28.69 -1.67 34.51
N GLY A 486 -29.06 -0.94 33.52
CA GLY A 486 -30.17 -1.25 32.64
C GLY A 486 -29.59 -1.70 31.30
N ILE A 487 -29.83 -2.97 30.93
CA ILE A 487 -29.66 -3.43 29.55
C ILE A 487 -30.52 -2.47 28.69
N VAL A 488 -29.84 -1.55 27.99
CA VAL A 488 -30.50 -0.74 26.97
C VAL A 488 -30.88 -1.70 25.85
N ARG A 489 -32.13 -2.20 25.89
CA ARG A 489 -32.76 -2.81 24.75
C ARG A 489 -32.89 -1.72 23.68
N ARG A 490 -31.88 -1.55 22.85
CA ARG A 490 -32.10 -0.83 21.58
C ARG A 490 -33.16 -1.61 20.83
N THR A 491 -34.19 -0.92 20.41
CA THR A 491 -35.25 -1.40 19.53
C THR A 491 -34.61 -2.20 18.40
N PRO A 492 -35.11 -3.41 18.09
CA PRO A 492 -34.57 -4.18 16.98
C PRO A 492 -34.63 -3.29 15.73
N LEU A 493 -33.50 -3.15 15.07
CA LEU A 493 -33.39 -2.39 13.84
C LEU A 493 -34.43 -2.92 12.88
N ARG A 494 -35.34 -2.05 12.50
CA ARG A 494 -36.30 -2.36 11.46
C ARG A 494 -35.52 -2.62 10.18
N ALA A 495 -35.63 -3.84 9.65
CA ALA A 495 -35.24 -4.09 8.28
C ALA A 495 -35.97 -3.06 7.41
N ARG A 496 -35.24 -2.14 6.80
CA ARG A 496 -35.83 -1.26 5.81
C ARG A 496 -36.05 -2.09 4.55
N SER A 497 -37.30 -2.35 4.25
CA SER A 497 -37.67 -2.76 2.91
C SER A 497 -37.40 -1.59 1.98
N LEU A 498 -36.39 -1.71 1.14
CA LEU A 498 -36.27 -0.85 -0.03
C LEU A 498 -37.45 -1.17 -0.94
N ALA A 499 -38.00 -0.14 -1.57
CA ALA A 499 -39.12 -0.31 -2.52
C ALA A 499 -38.83 -1.50 -3.44
N PRO A 500 -39.82 -2.32 -3.75
CA PRO A 500 -39.61 -3.44 -4.66
C PRO A 500 -38.94 -2.91 -5.93
N SER A 501 -37.89 -3.60 -6.37
CA SER A 501 -37.33 -3.34 -7.68
C SER A 501 -38.47 -3.46 -8.70
N GLU A 502 -38.32 -2.88 -9.88
CA GLU A 502 -39.31 -3.01 -10.97
C GLU A 502 -39.73 -4.48 -11.26
N GLU A 503 -39.01 -5.43 -10.69
CA GLU A 503 -39.21 -6.87 -10.79
C GLU A 503 -39.83 -7.50 -9.52
N GLY A 504 -40.30 -6.70 -8.55
CA GLY A 504 -41.07 -7.17 -7.41
C GLY A 504 -40.32 -7.81 -6.26
N ILE A 505 -39.00 -7.62 -6.18
CA ILE A 505 -38.14 -8.26 -5.16
C ILE A 505 -37.79 -7.29 -4.04
N PRO A 506 -38.17 -7.56 -2.77
CA PRO A 506 -37.85 -6.68 -1.65
C PRO A 506 -36.36 -6.77 -1.29
N SER A 507 -35.69 -5.64 -1.23
CA SER A 507 -34.33 -5.53 -0.67
C SER A 507 -34.43 -5.26 0.83
N PHE A 508 -33.67 -6.01 1.62
CA PHE A 508 -33.60 -5.85 3.06
C PHE A 508 -32.30 -5.12 3.44
N PHE A 509 -32.47 -4.10 4.26
CA PHE A 509 -31.36 -3.36 4.87
C PHE A 509 -31.19 -3.81 6.32
N VAL A 510 -29.96 -4.06 6.72
CA VAL A 510 -29.58 -4.22 8.13
C VAL A 510 -28.69 -3.05 8.49
N GLU A 511 -29.16 -2.19 9.39
CA GLU A 511 -28.51 -0.90 9.71
C GLU A 511 -27.40 -1.00 10.76
N THR A 512 -27.09 -2.17 11.30
CA THR A 512 -26.06 -2.32 12.33
C THR A 512 -25.07 -3.44 12.03
N PRO A 513 -23.83 -3.28 12.47
CA PRO A 513 -22.82 -4.30 12.33
C PRO A 513 -23.13 -5.55 13.17
N PRO A 514 -22.60 -6.70 12.74
CA PRO A 514 -22.86 -7.99 13.32
C PRO A 514 -22.25 -8.23 14.69
N SER A 515 -22.93 -9.05 15.43
CA SER A 515 -22.60 -9.38 16.80
C SER A 515 -21.72 -10.60 17.02
N LEU A 516 -21.62 -11.46 16.03
CA LEU A 516 -20.87 -12.70 16.17
C LEU A 516 -19.66 -12.71 15.22
N PRO A 517 -18.48 -13.13 15.71
CA PRO A 517 -17.34 -13.34 14.85
C PRO A 517 -17.69 -14.35 13.75
N PRO A 518 -17.23 -14.18 12.52
CA PRO A 518 -17.43 -15.14 11.43
C PRO A 518 -16.95 -16.55 11.74
N GLU A 519 -15.99 -16.69 12.63
CA GLU A 519 -15.48 -17.98 13.10
C GLU A 519 -16.53 -18.82 13.83
N SER A 520 -17.58 -18.18 14.36
CA SER A 520 -18.71 -18.89 14.97
C SER A 520 -19.71 -19.44 13.96
N LEU A 521 -19.51 -19.16 12.66
CA LEU A 521 -20.36 -19.58 11.58
C LEU A 521 -19.79 -20.83 10.93
N ASP A 522 -20.39 -21.97 11.20
CA ASP A 522 -20.07 -23.22 10.51
C ASP A 522 -20.57 -23.14 9.05
N ALA A 523 -19.64 -23.17 8.10
CA ALA A 523 -19.96 -23.14 6.68
C ALA A 523 -20.91 -24.29 6.26
N GLY A 524 -20.77 -25.49 6.86
CA GLY A 524 -21.68 -26.59 6.65
C GLY A 524 -23.10 -26.30 7.15
N GLY A 525 -23.20 -25.57 8.25
CA GLY A 525 -24.46 -25.15 8.81
C GLY A 525 -25.18 -24.05 8.02
N LEU A 526 -24.47 -23.30 7.18
CA LEU A 526 -25.03 -22.25 6.33
C LEU A 526 -25.65 -22.77 5.03
N LEU A 527 -25.28 -23.98 4.61
CA LEU A 527 -25.59 -24.52 3.29
C LEU A 527 -26.96 -25.20 3.17
N THR A 528 -27.94 -24.88 3.98
CA THR A 528 -29.17 -25.64 4.01
C THR A 528 -30.45 -24.89 3.69
N GLU A 529 -30.44 -23.57 3.42
CA GLU A 529 -31.69 -22.88 3.12
C GLU A 529 -31.62 -21.67 2.16
N LYS A 530 -32.64 -21.33 1.44
CA LYS A 530 -32.74 -20.54 0.23
C LYS A 530 -33.61 -19.30 0.30
N SER A 531 -33.40 -18.31 -0.53
CA SER A 531 -34.29 -17.22 -0.78
C SER A 531 -34.25 -16.70 -2.20
N THR A 532 -35.37 -16.40 -2.74
CA THR A 532 -35.57 -16.11 -4.15
C THR A 532 -35.52 -14.63 -4.51
N ALA A 533 -35.30 -13.76 -3.55
CA ALA A 533 -35.67 -12.36 -3.70
C ALA A 533 -34.61 -11.39 -4.26
N TRP A 534 -33.42 -11.86 -4.68
CA TRP A 534 -32.30 -10.95 -4.98
C TRP A 534 -31.77 -11.01 -6.40
N VAL A 535 -32.43 -11.72 -7.29
CA VAL A 535 -31.79 -12.36 -8.44
C VAL A 535 -31.54 -11.51 -9.65
N ARG A 536 -32.07 -10.28 -9.77
CA ARG A 536 -32.08 -9.66 -11.11
C ARG A 536 -31.40 -8.29 -11.28
N ARG A 537 -30.65 -7.80 -10.32
CA ARG A 537 -29.86 -6.57 -10.50
C ARG A 537 -28.36 -6.76 -10.78
N SER A 538 -27.90 -7.96 -10.97
CA SER A 538 -26.49 -8.23 -11.27
C SER A 538 -26.12 -8.11 -12.75
N THR A 539 -27.00 -7.60 -13.60
CA THR A 539 -26.66 -7.14 -14.95
C THR A 539 -26.25 -5.67 -14.98
N GLY A 540 -26.10 -5.03 -13.82
CA GLY A 540 -25.33 -3.81 -13.70
C GLY A 540 -23.85 -4.07 -14.00
N PRO A 541 -23.06 -3.01 -14.23
CA PRO A 541 -21.63 -3.17 -14.49
C PRO A 541 -21.07 -4.13 -13.46
N ARG A 542 -20.41 -5.18 -13.94
CA ARG A 542 -19.70 -6.14 -13.10
C ARG A 542 -19.07 -5.33 -11.99
N LEU A 543 -19.31 -5.74 -10.76
CA LEU A 543 -18.46 -5.29 -9.67
C LEU A 543 -17.05 -5.79 -10.03
N VAL A 544 -16.37 -5.00 -10.80
CA VAL A 544 -14.96 -4.84 -10.61
C VAL A 544 -14.95 -4.44 -9.16
N LEU A 545 -14.73 -5.41 -8.26
CA LEU A 545 -14.35 -5.09 -6.89
C LEU A 545 -13.37 -3.99 -7.08
N PRO A 546 -13.68 -2.84 -6.49
CA PRO A 546 -12.85 -1.76 -6.82
C PRO A 546 -11.48 -2.33 -6.73
N PHE A 547 -10.80 -2.25 -7.79
CA PHE A 547 -9.39 -2.59 -7.90
C PHE A 547 -8.70 -1.62 -6.99
N ASP A 548 -9.50 -1.42 -6.01
CA ASP A 548 -9.44 -0.46 -5.06
C ASP A 548 -8.51 -0.86 -4.05
N GLY A 549 -7.76 0.06 -4.01
CA GLY A 549 -6.95 0.30 -2.89
C GLY A 549 -5.89 -0.78 -2.67
N ARG A 550 -6.15 -2.08 -2.85
CA ARG A 550 -5.17 -3.13 -2.59
C ARG A 550 -4.42 -3.63 -3.81
N ILE A 551 -5.07 -3.74 -4.92
CA ILE A 551 -4.38 -4.10 -6.16
C ILE A 551 -3.66 -2.88 -6.70
N ALA A 552 -4.24 -1.69 -6.54
CA ALA A 552 -3.50 -0.46 -6.69
C ALA A 552 -2.45 -0.27 -5.59
N LEU A 553 -2.68 -0.70 -4.34
CA LEU A 553 -1.70 -0.60 -3.24
C LEU A 553 -0.54 -1.58 -3.38
N SER A 554 -0.73 -2.77 -3.93
CA SER A 554 0.37 -3.69 -4.26
C SER A 554 1.01 -3.38 -5.61
N ALA A 555 0.33 -2.64 -6.48
CA ALA A 555 0.89 -2.16 -7.74
C ALA A 555 1.68 -0.86 -7.61
N PHE A 556 1.55 -0.17 -6.47
CA PHE A 556 2.38 0.99 -6.19
C PHE A 556 3.45 0.54 -5.21
N PRO A 557 4.71 0.47 -5.64
CA PRO A 557 5.79 0.36 -4.69
C PRO A 557 5.62 1.52 -3.71
N GLU A 558 5.59 1.18 -2.47
CA GLU A 558 5.79 2.11 -1.38
C GLU A 558 6.93 3.04 -1.75
N VAL A 559 6.84 4.29 -1.31
CA VAL A 559 7.85 5.35 -1.44
C VAL A 559 9.07 4.93 -2.28
N PRO A 560 9.42 5.62 -3.34
CA PRO A 560 10.22 5.14 -4.45
C PRO A 560 11.35 4.25 -3.97
N ALA A 561 11.27 2.99 -4.30
CA ALA A 561 12.47 2.19 -4.35
C ALA A 561 13.48 3.02 -5.15
N LYS A 562 14.67 3.15 -4.63
CA LYS A 562 15.79 3.90 -5.21
C LYS A 562 15.76 3.78 -6.72
N SER A 563 15.83 4.91 -7.41
CA SER A 563 16.00 4.88 -8.85
C SER A 563 17.32 4.19 -9.17
N GLU A 564 17.28 3.08 -9.86
CA GLU A 564 18.46 2.39 -10.38
C GLU A 564 19.19 3.20 -11.45
N ASN A 565 18.84 4.47 -11.61
CA ASN A 565 19.49 5.33 -12.58
C ASN A 565 20.57 6.19 -11.91
N PRO A 566 21.85 5.97 -12.20
CA PRO A 566 22.96 6.76 -11.66
C PRO A 566 22.94 8.24 -12.09
N GLN A 567 21.97 8.68 -12.89
CA GLN A 567 21.80 10.08 -13.32
C GLN A 567 20.53 10.73 -12.78
N ALA A 568 19.68 10.03 -12.00
CA ALA A 568 18.57 10.67 -11.34
C ALA A 568 19.06 11.31 -10.03
N PRO A 569 18.63 12.52 -9.69
CA PRO A 569 18.94 13.09 -8.38
C PRO A 569 18.48 12.13 -7.30
N SER A 570 19.41 11.72 -6.42
CA SER A 570 19.11 10.82 -5.31
C SER A 570 17.90 11.34 -4.55
N SER A 571 16.88 10.50 -4.42
CA SER A 571 15.68 10.91 -3.71
C SER A 571 16.04 11.07 -2.23
N ARG A 572 16.06 12.32 -1.74
CA ARG A 572 16.30 12.67 -0.34
C ARG A 572 15.21 12.16 0.63
N TYR A 573 14.51 11.08 0.27
CA TYR A 573 13.37 10.53 1.00
C TYR A 573 13.74 9.49 2.06
N ARG A 574 15.00 9.51 2.52
CA ARG A 574 15.44 8.67 3.64
C ARG A 574 16.03 9.46 4.77
#